data_e88ef108e39e55c4add173a0439141b5
#
_entry.id   e88ef108e39e55c4add173a0439141b5
#
_cell.length_a   1.000
_cell.length_b   1.000
_cell.length_c   1.000
_cell.angle_alpha   90.00
_cell.angle_beta   90.00
_cell.angle_gamma   90.00
#
_symmetry.space_group_name_H-M   'P 1'
#
loop_
_entity.id
_entity.type
_entity.pdbx_description
1 polymer ?
#
loop_
_entity_poly.entity_id
_entity_poly.type
_entity_poly.pdbx_seq_one_letter_code
_entity_poly.pdbx_strand_id
1 'polypeptide(L)'
;MKKINFSKVGKFIPIIGVILFIYIIYDIGIGKIVHSFSLIPIYFYIIATLPFFLRIILMAYKWQYICKKQKMDFSLIYLIKIVFISIYYASITPGGLGGYIRIFYLRKKSNASLEKCITNSLIDTVTGYIPGLFLGIMGVYLLIVINPVYIGLFYILLVLLFFQVVVLVVLIRKSGGDKIINIFIRPLIPKRYKEKFDKSIDSLYEDIPRIKDMVIPIVIELVIFILLAIQVYIIALAFSIDIPFHIFLLMHTISVIAAGFIPISVGGLGVREGIFVFLMAPFGMETYVAFVISFSGFIVKALIPSIIGMFFSFRVPLDK
;
A
#
# COMPACT_ATOMS: atom_id res chain seq x y z
N MET A 1 -4.09 -23.45 -31.57
CA MET A 1 -3.67 -22.37 -30.67
C MET A 1 -3.27 -22.98 -29.33
N LYS A 2 -1.97 -22.93 -28.94
CA LYS A 2 -1.52 -23.39 -27.63
C LYS A 2 -2.15 -22.51 -26.56
N LYS A 3 -2.95 -23.08 -25.64
CA LYS A 3 -3.49 -22.38 -24.47
C LYS A 3 -2.31 -21.83 -23.66
N ILE A 4 -2.16 -20.50 -23.64
CA ILE A 4 -1.19 -19.83 -22.77
C ILE A 4 -1.59 -20.18 -21.34
N ASN A 5 -0.70 -20.89 -20.64
CA ASN A 5 -0.95 -21.31 -19.26
C ASN A 5 -0.70 -20.10 -18.33
N PHE A 6 -1.75 -19.33 -18.10
CA PHE A 6 -1.72 -18.09 -17.30
C PHE A 6 -1.10 -18.28 -15.91
N SER A 7 -1.18 -19.50 -15.33
CA SER A 7 -0.56 -19.79 -14.03
C SER A 7 0.98 -19.82 -14.09
N LYS A 8 1.57 -20.13 -15.25
CA LYS A 8 3.03 -20.08 -15.45
C LYS A 8 3.51 -18.65 -15.71
N VAL A 9 2.77 -17.88 -16.51
CA VAL A 9 3.12 -16.49 -16.82
C VAL A 9 3.09 -15.60 -15.56
N GLY A 10 2.09 -15.78 -14.69
CA GLY A 10 1.97 -15.02 -13.43
C GLY A 10 3.16 -15.15 -12.48
N LYS A 11 3.91 -16.24 -12.54
CA LYS A 11 5.11 -16.45 -11.71
C LYS A 11 6.31 -15.58 -12.15
N PHE A 12 6.33 -15.14 -13.39
CA PHE A 12 7.41 -14.31 -13.94
C PHE A 12 7.13 -12.80 -13.87
N ILE A 13 5.88 -12.40 -13.62
CA ILE A 13 5.50 -10.98 -13.50
C ILE A 13 6.36 -10.21 -12.48
N PRO A 14 6.69 -10.74 -11.29
CA PRO A 14 7.52 -10.05 -10.31
C PRO A 14 8.96 -9.79 -10.77
N ILE A 15 9.45 -10.58 -11.72
CA ILE A 15 10.80 -10.43 -12.27
C ILE A 15 10.90 -9.12 -13.06
N ILE A 16 9.81 -8.64 -13.66
CA ILE A 16 9.78 -7.39 -14.42
C ILE A 16 10.22 -6.21 -13.55
N GLY A 17 9.73 -6.11 -12.32
CA GLY A 17 10.14 -5.05 -11.39
C GLY A 17 11.62 -5.13 -11.01
N VAL A 18 12.15 -6.34 -10.83
CA VAL A 18 13.57 -6.55 -10.55
C VAL A 18 14.42 -6.16 -11.78
N ILE A 19 14.01 -6.54 -12.98
CA ILE A 19 14.67 -6.14 -14.22
C ILE A 19 14.66 -4.60 -14.36
N LEU A 20 13.53 -3.97 -14.13
CA LEU A 20 13.41 -2.51 -14.16
C LEU A 20 14.33 -1.85 -13.13
N PHE A 21 14.40 -2.41 -11.91
CA PHE A 21 15.30 -1.90 -10.87
C PHE A 21 16.76 -2.01 -11.27
N ILE A 22 17.18 -3.16 -11.82
CA ILE A 22 18.55 -3.37 -12.32
C ILE A 22 18.85 -2.44 -13.50
N TYR A 23 17.87 -2.28 -14.42
CA TYR A 23 18.02 -1.36 -15.55
C TYR A 23 18.24 0.09 -15.09
N ILE A 24 17.47 0.58 -14.13
CA ILE A 24 17.63 1.93 -13.58
C ILE A 24 19.01 2.09 -12.94
N ILE A 25 19.50 1.09 -12.17
CA ILE A 25 20.84 1.11 -11.58
C ILE A 25 21.92 1.16 -12.67
N TYR A 26 21.75 0.39 -13.74
CA TYR A 26 22.69 0.36 -14.86
C TYR A 26 22.73 1.70 -15.59
N ASP A 27 21.58 2.29 -15.90
CA ASP A 27 21.43 3.56 -16.61
C ASP A 27 22.01 4.74 -15.81
N ILE A 28 21.76 4.80 -14.51
CA ILE A 28 22.32 5.82 -13.60
C ILE A 28 23.83 5.63 -13.40
N GLY A 29 24.27 4.39 -13.34
CA GLY A 29 25.64 4.00 -12.99
C GLY A 29 25.83 3.74 -11.49
N ILE A 30 26.23 2.52 -11.16
CA ILE A 30 26.37 2.05 -9.77
C ILE A 30 27.34 2.91 -8.94
N GLY A 31 28.39 3.45 -9.56
CA GLY A 31 29.36 4.34 -8.89
C GLY A 31 28.72 5.62 -8.37
N LYS A 32 27.86 6.27 -9.18
CA LYS A 32 27.10 7.47 -8.77
C LYS A 32 26.16 7.17 -7.63
N ILE A 33 25.47 6.03 -7.67
CA ILE A 33 24.55 5.60 -6.63
C ILE A 33 25.28 5.38 -5.31
N VAL A 34 26.37 4.60 -5.33
CA VAL A 34 27.16 4.32 -4.11
C VAL A 34 27.74 5.60 -3.53
N HIS A 35 28.31 6.47 -4.38
CA HIS A 35 28.77 7.76 -3.92
C HIS A 35 27.66 8.60 -3.29
N SER A 36 26.47 8.65 -3.89
CA SER A 36 25.35 9.42 -3.34
C SER A 36 24.87 8.86 -1.99
N PHE A 37 24.90 7.54 -1.79
CA PHE A 37 24.62 6.96 -0.46
C PHE A 37 25.63 7.41 0.59
N SER A 38 26.91 7.54 0.24
CA SER A 38 27.95 8.00 1.17
C SER A 38 27.81 9.47 1.56
N LEU A 39 27.07 10.28 0.77
CA LEU A 39 26.77 11.67 1.08
C LEU A 39 25.68 11.84 2.16
N ILE A 40 24.92 10.79 2.46
CA ILE A 40 23.86 10.86 3.46
C ILE A 40 24.43 10.57 4.85
N PRO A 41 24.59 11.57 5.71
CA PRO A 41 25.01 11.34 7.09
C PRO A 41 24.05 10.42 7.83
N ILE A 42 24.57 9.49 8.64
CA ILE A 42 23.79 8.48 9.34
C ILE A 42 22.67 9.06 10.21
N TYR A 43 22.84 10.27 10.74
CA TYR A 43 21.83 10.91 11.57
C TYR A 43 20.52 11.21 10.82
N PHE A 44 20.55 11.43 9.49
CA PHE A 44 19.32 11.58 8.70
C PHE A 44 18.49 10.30 8.72
N TYR A 45 19.14 9.13 8.61
CA TYR A 45 18.42 7.85 8.76
C TYR A 45 17.86 7.65 10.16
N ILE A 46 18.63 8.03 11.21
CA ILE A 46 18.17 7.95 12.59
C ILE A 46 16.95 8.85 12.80
N ILE A 47 16.99 10.11 12.38
CA ILE A 47 15.87 11.05 12.49
C ILE A 47 14.66 10.55 11.68
N ALA A 48 14.87 10.00 10.48
CA ALA A 48 13.80 9.44 9.65
C ALA A 48 13.09 8.22 10.29
N THR A 49 13.67 7.59 11.33
CA THR A 49 13.00 6.52 12.07
C THR A 49 11.90 7.04 13.01
N LEU A 50 11.92 8.30 13.43
CA LEU A 50 10.91 8.85 14.35
C LEU A 50 9.49 8.85 13.71
N PRO A 51 9.27 9.43 12.51
CA PRO A 51 7.99 9.33 11.82
C PRO A 51 7.56 7.87 11.57
N PHE A 52 8.51 6.97 11.34
CA PHE A 52 8.24 5.55 11.15
C PHE A 52 7.54 4.92 12.34
N PHE A 53 8.03 5.09 13.57
CA PHE A 53 7.39 4.51 14.76
C PHE A 53 5.97 5.03 14.95
N LEU A 54 5.77 6.35 14.81
CA LEU A 54 4.45 6.94 14.89
C LEU A 54 3.50 6.38 13.82
N ARG A 55 4.00 6.20 12.60
CA ARG A 55 3.24 5.59 11.50
C ARG A 55 2.77 4.17 11.82
N ILE A 56 3.63 3.31 12.38
CA ILE A 56 3.26 1.94 12.77
C ILE A 56 2.17 1.95 13.84
N ILE A 57 2.27 2.82 14.83
CA ILE A 57 1.25 2.97 15.88
C ILE A 57 -0.08 3.41 15.26
N LEU A 58 -0.07 4.40 14.36
CA LEU A 58 -1.28 4.88 13.69
C LEU A 58 -1.90 3.82 12.78
N MET A 59 -1.10 3.04 12.04
CA MET A 59 -1.59 1.90 11.25
C MET A 59 -2.32 0.88 12.14
N ALA A 60 -1.72 0.50 13.26
CA ALA A 60 -2.32 -0.44 14.20
C ALA A 60 -3.57 0.14 14.87
N TYR A 61 -3.57 1.41 15.23
CA TYR A 61 -4.71 2.10 15.84
C TYR A 61 -5.89 2.24 14.85
N LYS A 62 -5.61 2.65 13.60
CA LYS A 62 -6.61 2.67 12.51
C LYS A 62 -7.26 1.30 12.35
N TRP A 63 -6.45 0.27 12.30
CA TRP A 63 -6.94 -1.09 12.14
C TRP A 63 -7.72 -1.58 13.38
N GLN A 64 -7.26 -1.26 14.59
CA GLN A 64 -8.00 -1.53 15.83
C GLN A 64 -9.39 -0.88 15.82
N TYR A 65 -9.46 0.37 15.34
CA TYR A 65 -10.74 1.07 15.21
C TYR A 65 -11.72 0.32 14.30
N ILE A 66 -11.27 -0.14 13.13
CA ILE A 66 -12.10 -0.93 12.20
C ILE A 66 -12.51 -2.25 12.84
N CYS A 67 -11.60 -2.96 13.51
CA CYS A 67 -11.89 -4.19 14.23
C CYS A 67 -12.97 -3.99 15.30
N LYS A 68 -12.86 -2.95 16.13
CA LYS A 68 -13.86 -2.62 17.17
C LYS A 68 -15.24 -2.34 16.58
N LYS A 69 -15.32 -1.65 15.43
CA LYS A 69 -16.57 -1.42 14.73
C LYS A 69 -17.23 -2.71 14.23
N GLN A 70 -16.45 -3.74 13.97
CA GLN A 70 -16.91 -5.08 13.63
C GLN A 70 -17.00 -6.02 14.84
N LYS A 71 -17.07 -5.49 16.07
CA LYS A 71 -17.15 -6.24 17.32
C LYS A 71 -16.01 -7.25 17.53
N MET A 72 -14.85 -6.97 16.97
CA MET A 72 -13.61 -7.72 17.21
C MET A 72 -12.68 -6.88 18.08
N ASP A 73 -12.40 -7.34 19.31
CA ASP A 73 -11.52 -6.60 20.23
C ASP A 73 -10.12 -7.22 20.29
N PHE A 74 -9.12 -6.36 20.05
CA PHE A 74 -7.71 -6.72 20.07
C PHE A 74 -6.93 -5.63 20.80
N SER A 75 -5.90 -6.04 21.57
CA SER A 75 -4.96 -5.09 22.14
C SER A 75 -4.15 -4.40 21.03
N LEU A 76 -3.84 -3.11 21.21
CA LEU A 76 -3.04 -2.35 20.26
C LEU A 76 -1.65 -2.98 20.04
N ILE A 77 -1.02 -3.49 21.12
CA ILE A 77 0.28 -4.17 21.05
C ILE A 77 0.23 -5.42 20.17
N TYR A 78 -0.87 -6.19 20.25
CA TYR A 78 -1.06 -7.35 19.36
C TYR A 78 -1.13 -6.90 17.90
N LEU A 79 -1.93 -5.89 17.60
CA LEU A 79 -2.07 -5.39 16.23
C LEU A 79 -0.78 -4.76 15.69
N ILE A 80 0.01 -4.08 16.52
CA ILE A 80 1.36 -3.59 16.14
C ILE A 80 2.23 -4.76 15.66
N LYS A 81 2.26 -5.88 16.40
CA LYS A 81 3.02 -7.08 15.97
C LYS A 81 2.51 -7.60 14.61
N ILE A 82 1.19 -7.68 14.42
CA ILE A 82 0.61 -8.16 13.16
C ILE A 82 0.86 -7.18 12.01
N VAL A 83 0.89 -5.87 12.25
CA VAL A 83 1.28 -4.87 11.24
C VAL A 83 2.72 -5.13 10.77
N PHE A 84 3.67 -5.35 11.68
CA PHE A 84 5.04 -5.72 11.30
C PHE A 84 5.11 -7.02 10.49
N ILE A 85 4.40 -8.07 10.94
CA ILE A 85 4.31 -9.34 10.21
C ILE A 85 3.71 -9.12 8.81
N SER A 86 2.66 -8.31 8.70
CA SER A 86 2.03 -7.97 7.42
C SER A 86 3.00 -7.25 6.48
N ILE A 87 3.79 -6.30 6.99
CA ILE A 87 4.81 -5.60 6.21
C ILE A 87 5.89 -6.59 5.73
N TYR A 88 6.33 -7.51 6.57
CA TYR A 88 7.29 -8.55 6.17
C TYR A 88 6.76 -9.38 5.01
N TYR A 89 5.58 -9.99 5.13
CA TYR A 89 5.02 -10.80 4.05
C TYR A 89 4.67 -9.97 2.80
N ALA A 90 4.23 -8.71 2.97
CA ALA A 90 3.99 -7.81 1.85
C ALA A 90 5.26 -7.48 1.07
N SER A 91 6.39 -7.28 1.77
CA SER A 91 7.65 -6.89 1.13
C SER A 91 8.35 -8.02 0.37
N ILE A 92 8.03 -9.29 0.66
CA ILE A 92 8.58 -10.46 -0.04
C ILE A 92 7.64 -11.04 -1.09
N THR A 93 6.45 -10.47 -1.25
CA THR A 93 5.44 -10.95 -2.22
C THR A 93 5.10 -9.91 -3.27
N PRO A 94 4.78 -10.35 -4.50
CA PRO A 94 4.37 -9.46 -5.57
C PRO A 94 3.13 -8.66 -5.19
N GLY A 95 3.12 -7.37 -5.50
CA GLY A 95 1.98 -6.48 -5.22
C GLY A 95 1.58 -6.40 -3.74
N GLY A 96 2.46 -6.81 -2.83
CA GLY A 96 2.19 -6.77 -1.40
C GLY A 96 1.11 -7.75 -0.90
N LEU A 97 0.72 -8.73 -1.73
CA LEU A 97 -0.38 -9.66 -1.41
C LEU A 97 -0.16 -10.46 -0.12
N GLY A 98 1.10 -10.74 0.25
CA GLY A 98 1.41 -11.39 1.51
C GLY A 98 0.98 -10.61 2.75
N GLY A 99 0.74 -9.30 2.63
CA GLY A 99 0.19 -8.49 3.72
C GLY A 99 -1.19 -8.94 4.20
N TYR A 100 -1.95 -9.65 3.36
CA TYR A 100 -3.23 -10.24 3.76
C TYR A 100 -3.10 -11.44 4.70
N ILE A 101 -1.88 -11.88 5.05
CA ILE A 101 -1.64 -12.87 6.11
C ILE A 101 -2.34 -12.49 7.42
N ARG A 102 -2.53 -11.19 7.67
CA ARG A 102 -3.24 -10.64 8.83
C ARG A 102 -4.67 -11.18 9.01
N ILE A 103 -5.34 -11.62 7.93
CA ILE A 103 -6.68 -12.24 7.97
C ILE A 103 -6.66 -13.48 8.85
N PHE A 104 -5.64 -14.30 8.72
CA PHE A 104 -5.51 -15.54 9.51
C PHE A 104 -5.20 -15.26 10.98
N TYR A 105 -4.41 -14.22 11.27
CA TYR A 105 -4.15 -13.77 12.64
C TYR A 105 -5.41 -13.21 13.31
N LEU A 106 -6.23 -12.43 12.59
CA LEU A 106 -7.53 -12.00 13.10
C LEU A 106 -8.43 -13.19 13.42
N ARG A 107 -8.59 -14.11 12.45
CA ARG A 107 -9.43 -15.30 12.61
C ARG A 107 -9.02 -16.14 13.81
N LYS A 108 -7.72 -16.43 13.94
CA LYS A 108 -7.20 -17.23 15.04
C LYS A 108 -7.48 -16.62 16.41
N LYS A 109 -7.42 -15.30 16.54
CA LYS A 109 -7.54 -14.62 17.83
C LYS A 109 -8.98 -14.23 18.18
N SER A 110 -9.86 -13.98 17.19
CA SER A 110 -11.25 -13.55 17.41
C SER A 110 -12.27 -14.67 17.35
N ASN A 111 -11.92 -15.85 16.81
CA ASN A 111 -12.86 -16.90 16.42
C ASN A 111 -13.96 -16.45 15.43
N ALA A 112 -13.77 -15.28 14.79
CA ALA A 112 -14.68 -14.78 13.77
C ALA A 112 -14.63 -15.62 12.49
N SER A 113 -15.67 -15.53 11.66
CA SER A 113 -15.67 -16.18 10.34
C SER A 113 -14.53 -15.67 9.46
N LEU A 114 -14.04 -16.49 8.54
CA LEU A 114 -13.00 -16.10 7.59
C LEU A 114 -13.46 -14.92 6.74
N GLU A 115 -14.72 -14.95 6.33
CA GLU A 115 -15.37 -13.93 5.51
C GLU A 115 -15.34 -12.55 6.21
N LYS A 116 -15.69 -12.51 7.50
CA LYS A 116 -15.64 -11.29 8.31
C LYS A 116 -14.21 -10.74 8.42
N CYS A 117 -13.22 -11.61 8.60
CA CYS A 117 -11.80 -11.21 8.64
C CYS A 117 -11.31 -10.69 7.28
N ILE A 118 -11.77 -11.28 6.17
CA ILE A 118 -11.51 -10.79 4.81
C ILE A 118 -12.09 -9.39 4.63
N THR A 119 -13.40 -9.21 4.94
CA THR A 119 -14.06 -7.89 4.83
C THR A 119 -13.35 -6.83 5.66
N ASN A 120 -12.93 -7.16 6.89
CA ASN A 120 -12.14 -6.25 7.74
C ASN A 120 -10.86 -5.78 7.04
N SER A 121 -10.10 -6.73 6.50
CA SER A 121 -8.83 -6.43 5.82
C SER A 121 -9.03 -5.66 4.52
N LEU A 122 -10.12 -5.92 3.79
CA LEU A 122 -10.47 -5.18 2.57
C LEU A 122 -10.89 -3.75 2.90
N ILE A 123 -11.72 -3.52 3.93
CA ILE A 123 -12.10 -2.18 4.39
C ILE A 123 -10.86 -1.37 4.76
N ASP A 124 -9.94 -1.96 5.54
CA ASP A 124 -8.69 -1.29 5.92
C ASP A 124 -7.83 -0.93 4.69
N THR A 125 -7.74 -1.82 3.71
CA THR A 125 -6.97 -1.59 2.49
C THR A 125 -7.61 -0.50 1.62
N VAL A 126 -8.92 -0.57 1.40
CA VAL A 126 -9.64 0.39 0.54
C VAL A 126 -9.63 1.78 1.16
N THR A 127 -9.91 1.91 2.45
CA THR A 127 -9.80 3.19 3.17
C THR A 127 -8.38 3.74 3.15
N GLY A 128 -7.38 2.87 3.08
CA GLY A 128 -5.97 3.23 2.97
C GLY A 128 -5.60 3.88 1.63
N TYR A 129 -6.19 3.46 0.52
CA TYR A 129 -5.86 4.04 -0.80
C TYR A 129 -6.55 5.36 -1.08
N ILE A 130 -7.71 5.66 -0.49
CA ILE A 130 -8.52 6.86 -0.81
C ILE A 130 -7.74 8.17 -0.59
N PRO A 131 -7.12 8.43 0.58
CA PRO A 131 -6.37 9.68 0.79
C PRO A 131 -5.16 9.80 -0.13
N GLY A 132 -4.49 8.69 -0.39
CA GLY A 132 -3.35 8.69 -1.28
C GLY A 132 -3.73 9.03 -2.72
N LEU A 133 -4.83 8.47 -3.25
CA LEU A 133 -5.35 8.82 -4.57
C LEU A 133 -5.77 10.29 -4.65
N PHE A 134 -6.38 10.82 -3.58
CA PHE A 134 -6.72 12.24 -3.50
C PHE A 134 -5.47 13.12 -3.57
N LEU A 135 -4.44 12.84 -2.76
CA LEU A 135 -3.15 13.54 -2.84
C LEU A 135 -2.49 13.37 -4.22
N GLY A 136 -2.59 12.16 -4.80
CA GLY A 136 -2.09 11.88 -6.15
C GLY A 136 -2.76 12.75 -7.22
N ILE A 137 -4.08 12.91 -7.16
CA ILE A 137 -4.83 13.78 -8.07
C ILE A 137 -4.38 15.24 -7.93
N MET A 138 -4.20 15.73 -6.69
CA MET A 138 -3.65 17.07 -6.46
C MET A 138 -2.25 17.23 -7.07
N GLY A 139 -1.40 16.20 -6.93
CA GLY A 139 -0.04 16.21 -7.47
C GLY A 139 -0.04 16.22 -9.00
N VAL A 140 -0.88 15.42 -9.65
CA VAL A 140 -0.97 15.40 -11.12
C VAL A 140 -1.56 16.70 -11.64
N TYR A 141 -2.48 17.34 -10.91
CA TYR A 141 -2.97 18.67 -11.26
C TYR A 141 -1.82 19.70 -11.33
N LEU A 142 -0.90 19.69 -10.37
CA LEU A 142 0.30 20.54 -10.44
C LEU A 142 1.17 20.22 -11.65
N LEU A 143 1.33 18.95 -12.00
CA LEU A 143 2.10 18.54 -13.18
C LEU A 143 1.44 19.00 -14.49
N ILE A 144 0.10 19.00 -14.58
CA ILE A 144 -0.64 19.48 -15.76
C ILE A 144 -0.38 20.98 -15.98
N VAL A 145 -0.27 21.77 -14.91
CA VAL A 145 0.07 23.21 -15.00
C VAL A 145 1.45 23.41 -15.62
N ILE A 146 2.41 22.49 -15.36
CA ILE A 146 3.76 22.51 -15.94
C ILE A 146 3.72 21.99 -17.37
N ASN A 147 3.04 20.86 -17.62
CA ASN A 147 2.94 20.24 -18.93
C ASN A 147 1.62 19.46 -19.07
N PRO A 148 0.75 19.84 -20.04
CA PRO A 148 -0.54 19.18 -20.26
C PRO A 148 -0.47 17.68 -20.62
N VAL A 149 0.70 17.14 -20.96
CA VAL A 149 0.87 15.71 -21.27
C VAL A 149 0.42 14.79 -20.11
N TYR A 150 0.43 15.30 -18.89
CA TYR A 150 0.02 14.54 -17.69
C TYR A 150 -1.51 14.39 -17.53
N ILE A 151 -2.33 14.95 -18.42
CA ILE A 151 -3.80 14.89 -18.32
C ILE A 151 -4.34 13.45 -18.32
N GLY A 152 -3.69 12.54 -19.05
CA GLY A 152 -4.05 11.12 -19.05
C GLY A 152 -3.91 10.47 -17.68
N LEU A 153 -2.84 10.80 -16.95
CA LEU A 153 -2.61 10.30 -15.58
C LEU A 153 -3.68 10.83 -14.61
N PHE A 154 -4.13 12.07 -14.78
CA PHE A 154 -5.21 12.65 -14.00
C PHE A 154 -6.50 11.84 -14.10
N TYR A 155 -6.93 11.50 -15.32
CA TYR A 155 -8.13 10.69 -15.53
C TYR A 155 -7.97 9.27 -14.98
N ILE A 156 -6.79 8.66 -15.10
CA ILE A 156 -6.51 7.34 -14.52
C ILE A 156 -6.71 7.38 -12.99
N LEU A 157 -6.14 8.38 -12.29
CA LEU A 157 -6.28 8.50 -10.85
C LEU A 157 -7.73 8.80 -10.42
N LEU A 158 -8.47 9.59 -11.20
CA LEU A 158 -9.90 9.84 -10.95
C LEU A 158 -10.72 8.54 -11.05
N VAL A 159 -10.49 7.75 -12.10
CA VAL A 159 -11.16 6.45 -12.27
C VAL A 159 -10.81 5.49 -11.13
N LEU A 160 -9.54 5.43 -10.73
CA LEU A 160 -9.12 4.62 -9.60
C LEU A 160 -9.77 5.07 -8.28
N LEU A 161 -9.83 6.38 -8.02
CA LEU A 161 -10.50 6.93 -6.84
C LEU A 161 -12.00 6.60 -6.84
N PHE A 162 -12.67 6.81 -7.98
CA PHE A 162 -14.08 6.44 -8.14
C PHE A 162 -14.30 4.95 -7.86
N PHE A 163 -13.46 4.09 -8.46
CA PHE A 163 -13.52 2.64 -8.23
C PHE A 163 -13.32 2.28 -6.75
N GLN A 164 -12.36 2.89 -6.07
CA GLN A 164 -12.12 2.63 -4.64
C GLN A 164 -13.31 3.07 -3.77
N VAL A 165 -13.92 4.21 -4.07
CA VAL A 165 -15.12 4.67 -3.36
C VAL A 165 -16.29 3.72 -3.60
N VAL A 166 -16.49 3.26 -4.84
CA VAL A 166 -17.53 2.25 -5.16
C VAL A 166 -17.28 0.96 -4.40
N VAL A 167 -16.05 0.44 -4.40
CA VAL A 167 -15.68 -0.78 -3.65
C VAL A 167 -15.95 -0.58 -2.16
N LEU A 168 -15.59 0.56 -1.58
CA LEU A 168 -15.87 0.85 -0.17
C LEU A 168 -17.38 0.82 0.11
N VAL A 169 -18.17 1.49 -0.73
CA VAL A 169 -19.64 1.51 -0.57
C VAL A 169 -20.23 0.10 -0.69
N VAL A 170 -19.74 -0.71 -1.62
CA VAL A 170 -20.15 -2.12 -1.77
C VAL A 170 -19.81 -2.93 -0.53
N LEU A 171 -18.61 -2.77 0.03
CA LEU A 171 -18.17 -3.49 1.23
C LEU A 171 -18.96 -3.12 2.48
N ILE A 172 -19.46 -1.87 2.60
CA ILE A 172 -20.14 -1.39 3.81
C ILE A 172 -21.66 -1.26 3.66
N ARG A 173 -22.23 -1.48 2.48
CA ARG A 173 -23.68 -1.47 2.22
C ARG A 173 -24.15 -2.80 1.66
N LYS A 174 -24.76 -3.64 2.50
CA LYS A 174 -25.32 -4.94 2.07
C LYS A 174 -26.25 -4.79 0.86
N SER A 175 -27.18 -3.83 0.89
CA SER A 175 -28.15 -3.63 -0.21
C SER A 175 -27.51 -3.27 -1.55
N GLY A 176 -26.38 -2.54 -1.55
CA GLY A 176 -25.62 -2.23 -2.75
C GLY A 176 -24.73 -3.38 -3.19
N GLY A 177 -24.06 -4.02 -2.25
CA GLY A 177 -23.23 -5.18 -2.49
C GLY A 177 -24.00 -6.38 -3.01
N ASP A 178 -25.17 -6.69 -2.43
CA ASP A 178 -26.04 -7.78 -2.89
C ASP A 178 -26.46 -7.60 -4.35
N LYS A 179 -26.78 -6.38 -4.78
CA LYS A 179 -27.11 -6.11 -6.20
C LYS A 179 -25.94 -6.45 -7.12
N ILE A 180 -24.74 -5.97 -6.80
CA ILE A 180 -23.55 -6.21 -7.61
C ILE A 180 -23.18 -7.70 -7.61
N ILE A 181 -23.20 -8.34 -6.45
CA ILE A 181 -22.95 -9.78 -6.30
C ILE A 181 -23.97 -10.60 -7.10
N ASN A 182 -25.26 -10.24 -7.02
CA ASN A 182 -26.33 -10.96 -7.74
C ASN A 182 -26.22 -10.80 -9.26
N ILE A 183 -25.77 -9.63 -9.76
CA ILE A 183 -25.65 -9.37 -11.19
C ILE A 183 -24.38 -10.02 -11.78
N PHE A 184 -23.23 -9.86 -11.10
CA PHE A 184 -21.94 -10.21 -11.70
C PHE A 184 -21.35 -11.53 -11.18
N ILE A 185 -21.59 -11.91 -9.92
CA ILE A 185 -20.91 -13.04 -9.29
C ILE A 185 -21.84 -14.26 -9.19
N ARG A 186 -23.08 -14.07 -8.71
CA ARG A 186 -24.02 -15.17 -8.50
C ARG A 186 -24.35 -16.00 -9.76
N PRO A 187 -24.42 -15.44 -10.99
CA PRO A 187 -24.59 -16.23 -12.21
C PRO A 187 -23.42 -17.17 -12.50
N LEU A 188 -22.21 -16.83 -12.04
CA LEU A 188 -21.01 -17.63 -12.24
C LEU A 188 -20.90 -18.79 -11.24
N ILE A 189 -21.72 -18.80 -10.18
CA ILE A 189 -21.70 -19.82 -9.13
C ILE A 189 -22.56 -21.03 -9.54
N PRO A 190 -21.95 -22.24 -9.65
CA PRO A 190 -22.72 -23.47 -9.92
C PRO A 190 -23.81 -23.68 -8.87
N LYS A 191 -24.99 -24.22 -9.29
CA LYS A 191 -26.16 -24.44 -8.41
C LYS A 191 -25.80 -25.18 -7.11
N ARG A 192 -24.87 -26.14 -7.18
CA ARG A 192 -24.39 -26.94 -6.03
C ARG A 192 -23.80 -26.10 -4.89
N TYR A 193 -23.24 -24.93 -5.20
CA TYR A 193 -22.53 -24.09 -4.22
C TYR A 193 -23.32 -22.84 -3.81
N LYS A 194 -24.51 -22.61 -4.37
CA LYS A 194 -25.29 -21.37 -4.13
C LYS A 194 -25.63 -21.16 -2.66
N GLU A 195 -26.12 -22.17 -1.96
CA GLU A 195 -26.50 -22.04 -0.54
C GLU A 195 -25.28 -21.72 0.34
N LYS A 196 -24.13 -22.40 0.10
CA LYS A 196 -22.89 -22.12 0.82
C LYS A 196 -22.38 -20.71 0.51
N PHE A 197 -22.51 -20.27 -0.75
CA PHE A 197 -22.14 -18.94 -1.18
C PHE A 197 -23.02 -17.87 -0.52
N ASP A 198 -24.35 -18.05 -0.47
CA ASP A 198 -25.27 -17.10 0.15
C ASP A 198 -24.97 -16.97 1.67
N LYS A 199 -24.69 -18.06 2.38
CA LYS A 199 -24.23 -18.03 3.78
C LYS A 199 -22.92 -17.28 3.96
N SER A 200 -21.95 -17.47 3.04
CA SER A 200 -20.67 -16.72 3.07
C SER A 200 -20.89 -15.23 2.83
N ILE A 201 -21.83 -14.85 1.95
CA ILE A 201 -22.19 -13.45 1.73
C ILE A 201 -22.79 -12.83 2.99
N ASP A 202 -23.70 -13.51 3.68
CA ASP A 202 -24.25 -13.03 4.94
C ASP A 202 -23.16 -12.80 5.99
N SER A 203 -22.18 -13.71 6.07
CA SER A 203 -21.04 -13.58 6.98
C SER A 203 -20.07 -12.45 6.59
N LEU A 204 -19.92 -12.12 5.29
CA LEU A 204 -19.16 -10.95 4.83
C LEU A 204 -19.74 -9.65 5.37
N TYR A 205 -21.08 -9.58 5.47
CA TYR A 205 -21.82 -8.40 5.91
C TYR A 205 -22.16 -8.41 7.42
N GLU A 206 -21.59 -9.33 8.18
CA GLU A 206 -21.78 -9.40 9.64
C GLU A 206 -21.04 -8.23 10.34
N ASP A 207 -21.76 -7.52 11.20
CA ASP A 207 -21.23 -6.37 11.98
C ASP A 207 -20.50 -5.31 11.16
N ILE A 208 -21.04 -4.95 10.00
CA ILE A 208 -20.39 -3.97 9.12
C ILE A 208 -20.40 -2.56 9.74
N PRO A 209 -19.25 -1.84 9.67
CA PRO A 209 -19.19 -0.45 10.06
C PRO A 209 -20.11 0.44 9.21
N ARG A 210 -20.63 1.51 9.78
CA ARG A 210 -21.40 2.51 9.04
C ARG A 210 -20.45 3.39 8.22
N ILE A 211 -20.93 3.99 7.11
CA ILE A 211 -20.14 4.88 6.25
C ILE A 211 -19.47 6.02 7.03
N LYS A 212 -20.15 6.58 8.02
CA LYS A 212 -19.60 7.61 8.91
C LYS A 212 -18.43 7.14 9.75
N ASP A 213 -18.35 5.85 10.05
CA ASP A 213 -17.24 5.27 10.80
C ASP A 213 -15.96 5.20 9.96
N MET A 214 -16.05 5.39 8.62
CA MET A 214 -14.88 5.37 7.72
C MET A 214 -14.12 6.69 7.69
N VAL A 215 -14.70 7.78 8.18
CA VAL A 215 -14.03 9.09 8.22
C VAL A 215 -12.74 9.02 9.05
N ILE A 216 -12.77 8.41 10.23
CA ILE A 216 -11.61 8.31 11.11
C ILE A 216 -10.48 7.50 10.47
N PRO A 217 -10.67 6.28 9.93
CA PRO A 217 -9.66 5.56 9.19
C PRO A 217 -9.06 6.36 8.01
N ILE A 218 -9.88 7.08 7.26
CA ILE A 218 -9.44 7.89 6.11
C ILE A 218 -8.55 9.06 6.59
N VAL A 219 -8.95 9.76 7.66
CA VAL A 219 -8.14 10.86 8.22
C VAL A 219 -6.82 10.35 8.79
N ILE A 220 -6.83 9.23 9.51
CA ILE A 220 -5.58 8.62 10.03
C ILE A 220 -4.67 8.23 8.87
N GLU A 221 -5.21 7.67 7.79
CA GLU A 221 -4.39 7.30 6.63
C GLU A 221 -3.79 8.51 5.92
N LEU A 222 -4.52 9.65 5.85
CA LEU A 222 -3.95 10.91 5.35
C LEU A 222 -2.71 11.32 6.17
N VAL A 223 -2.80 11.24 7.51
CA VAL A 223 -1.66 11.51 8.39
C VAL A 223 -0.53 10.51 8.14
N ILE A 224 -0.84 9.23 7.92
CA ILE A 224 0.16 8.19 7.58
C ILE A 224 0.89 8.53 6.28
N PHE A 225 0.22 9.03 5.23
CA PHE A 225 0.89 9.48 4.00
C PHE A 225 1.79 10.69 4.24
N ILE A 226 1.36 11.65 5.05
CA ILE A 226 2.19 12.81 5.42
C ILE A 226 3.43 12.36 6.18
N LEU A 227 3.30 11.49 7.18
CA LEU A 227 4.43 10.95 7.95
C LEU A 227 5.39 10.15 7.05
N LEU A 228 4.86 9.40 6.08
CA LEU A 228 5.65 8.66 5.12
C LEU A 228 6.48 9.59 4.23
N ALA A 229 5.87 10.69 3.78
CA ALA A 229 6.58 11.71 3.00
C ALA A 229 7.62 12.47 3.85
N ILE A 230 7.30 12.84 5.10
CA ILE A 230 8.25 13.45 6.05
C ILE A 230 9.46 12.54 6.25
N GLN A 231 9.23 11.25 6.45
CA GLN A 231 10.30 10.25 6.62
C GLN A 231 11.32 10.27 5.48
N VAL A 232 10.83 10.33 4.23
CA VAL A 232 11.68 10.32 3.04
C VAL A 232 12.24 11.72 2.75
N TYR A 233 11.48 12.77 3.06
CA TYR A 233 11.94 14.16 2.91
C TYR A 233 13.09 14.51 3.84
N ILE A 234 13.10 13.98 5.07
CA ILE A 234 14.26 14.12 5.98
C ILE A 234 15.53 13.59 5.32
N ILE A 235 15.48 12.44 4.63
CA ILE A 235 16.62 11.89 3.89
C ILE A 235 16.98 12.79 2.69
N ALA A 236 15.97 13.35 2.02
CA ALA A 236 16.15 14.23 0.88
C ALA A 236 16.90 15.53 1.24
N LEU A 237 16.70 16.03 2.46
CA LEU A 237 17.40 17.22 2.96
C LEU A 237 18.93 17.06 3.01
N ALA A 238 19.44 15.80 3.08
CA ALA A 238 20.89 15.55 3.01
C ALA A 238 21.52 15.98 1.66
N PHE A 239 20.70 16.12 0.60
CA PHE A 239 21.12 16.55 -0.73
C PHE A 239 20.89 18.04 -0.98
N SER A 240 20.54 18.82 0.06
CA SER A 240 20.26 20.27 -0.04
C SER A 240 19.25 20.59 -1.17
N ILE A 241 18.21 19.75 -1.31
CA ILE A 241 17.19 19.94 -2.33
C ILE A 241 16.38 21.22 -2.09
N ASP A 242 16.17 22.00 -3.15
CA ASP A 242 15.32 23.20 -3.14
C ASP A 242 13.91 22.87 -3.68
N ILE A 243 13.28 21.84 -3.13
CA ILE A 243 11.94 21.42 -3.50
C ILE A 243 11.03 21.53 -2.28
N PRO A 244 9.97 22.35 -2.34
CA PRO A 244 9.05 22.50 -1.23
C PRO A 244 8.40 21.18 -0.80
N PHE A 245 8.25 20.98 0.52
CA PHE A 245 7.71 19.75 1.08
C PHE A 245 6.37 19.32 0.47
N HIS A 246 5.46 20.25 0.18
CA HIS A 246 4.15 19.91 -0.40
C HIS A 246 4.27 19.30 -1.81
N ILE A 247 5.19 19.77 -2.66
CA ILE A 247 5.47 19.17 -3.96
C ILE A 247 6.05 17.77 -3.77
N PHE A 248 7.05 17.64 -2.89
CA PHE A 248 7.65 16.35 -2.56
C PHE A 248 6.62 15.34 -2.04
N LEU A 249 5.74 15.74 -1.10
CA LEU A 249 4.66 14.93 -0.57
C LEU A 249 3.78 14.37 -1.69
N LEU A 250 3.35 15.22 -2.63
CA LEU A 250 2.44 14.83 -3.69
C LEU A 250 3.11 13.86 -4.67
N MET A 251 4.33 14.17 -5.13
CA MET A 251 5.07 13.31 -6.06
C MET A 251 5.46 11.97 -5.42
N HIS A 252 5.92 11.98 -4.18
CA HIS A 252 6.22 10.77 -3.43
C HIS A 252 4.96 9.90 -3.25
N THR A 253 3.81 10.51 -2.95
CA THR A 253 2.55 9.77 -2.79
C THR A 253 2.15 9.08 -4.09
N ILE A 254 2.24 9.73 -5.25
CA ILE A 254 1.95 9.12 -6.55
C ILE A 254 2.84 7.87 -6.76
N SER A 255 4.13 7.97 -6.48
CA SER A 255 5.07 6.86 -6.67
C SER A 255 4.75 5.66 -5.77
N VAL A 256 4.35 5.92 -4.52
CA VAL A 256 3.96 4.88 -3.54
C VAL A 256 2.67 4.18 -3.96
N ILE A 257 1.66 4.94 -4.40
CA ILE A 257 0.38 4.40 -4.86
C ILE A 257 0.58 3.56 -6.12
N ALA A 258 1.31 4.08 -7.09
CA ALA A 258 1.57 3.35 -8.33
C ALA A 258 2.27 2.01 -8.06
N ALA A 259 3.25 1.98 -7.13
CA ALA A 259 3.90 0.75 -6.71
C ALA A 259 2.94 -0.26 -6.03
N GLY A 260 1.87 0.24 -5.40
CA GLY A 260 0.83 -0.60 -4.80
C GLY A 260 -0.17 -1.16 -5.82
N PHE A 261 -0.54 -0.35 -6.84
CA PHE A 261 -1.49 -0.77 -7.88
C PHE A 261 -0.84 -1.60 -8.99
N ILE A 262 0.47 -1.47 -9.21
CA ILE A 262 1.19 -2.19 -10.26
C ILE A 262 1.90 -3.41 -9.66
N PRO A 263 1.30 -4.61 -9.67
CA PRO A 263 1.81 -5.78 -8.94
C PRO A 263 2.92 -6.53 -9.71
N ILE A 264 3.78 -5.80 -10.43
CA ILE A 264 4.86 -6.36 -11.24
C ILE A 264 6.20 -6.47 -10.51
N SER A 265 6.25 -6.07 -9.24
CA SER A 265 7.49 -6.06 -8.47
C SER A 265 7.28 -6.56 -7.04
N VAL A 266 8.35 -7.05 -6.43
CA VAL A 266 8.41 -7.42 -5.03
C VAL A 266 8.67 -6.16 -4.21
N GLY A 267 7.81 -5.87 -3.22
CA GLY A 267 7.94 -4.69 -2.37
C GLY A 267 7.87 -3.33 -3.10
N GLY A 268 7.40 -3.32 -4.37
CA GLY A 268 7.35 -2.11 -5.19
C GLY A 268 8.69 -1.65 -5.77
N LEU A 269 9.76 -2.47 -5.64
CA LEU A 269 11.10 -2.15 -6.15
C LEU A 269 11.10 -1.95 -7.67
N GLY A 270 11.82 -0.96 -8.13
CA GLY A 270 11.91 -0.54 -9.54
C GLY A 270 10.74 0.34 -9.97
N VAL A 271 9.51 -0.03 -9.67
CA VAL A 271 8.30 0.75 -10.04
C VAL A 271 8.27 2.08 -9.29
N ARG A 272 8.40 2.03 -7.96
CA ARG A 272 8.38 3.23 -7.13
C ARG A 272 9.54 4.15 -7.45
N GLU A 273 10.75 3.60 -7.55
CA GLU A 273 11.97 4.37 -7.86
C GLU A 273 11.86 5.02 -9.23
N GLY A 274 11.49 4.27 -10.25
CA GLY A 274 11.34 4.80 -11.62
C GLY A 274 10.29 5.89 -11.73
N ILE A 275 9.13 5.70 -11.10
CA ILE A 275 8.06 6.72 -11.10
C ILE A 275 8.50 7.95 -10.31
N PHE A 276 9.16 7.78 -9.16
CA PHE A 276 9.62 8.92 -8.38
C PHE A 276 10.67 9.74 -9.14
N VAL A 277 11.63 9.10 -9.78
CA VAL A 277 12.62 9.74 -10.67
C VAL A 277 11.91 10.53 -11.77
N PHE A 278 10.97 9.92 -12.46
CA PHE A 278 10.20 10.56 -13.53
C PHE A 278 9.41 11.78 -13.04
N LEU A 279 8.75 11.68 -11.89
CA LEU A 279 7.92 12.76 -11.34
C LEU A 279 8.75 13.92 -10.76
N MET A 280 9.99 13.67 -10.33
CA MET A 280 10.85 14.71 -9.76
C MET A 280 11.70 15.44 -10.80
N ALA A 281 11.84 14.88 -12.01
CA ALA A 281 12.61 15.49 -13.10
C ALA A 281 12.11 16.90 -13.49
N PRO A 282 10.79 17.22 -13.60
CA PRO A 282 10.31 18.57 -13.90
C PRO A 282 10.68 19.62 -12.84
N PHE A 283 11.03 19.18 -11.62
CA PHE A 283 11.45 20.04 -10.51
C PHE A 283 12.97 20.13 -10.37
N GLY A 284 13.73 19.68 -11.39
CA GLY A 284 15.18 19.80 -11.45
C GLY A 284 15.95 18.82 -10.56
N MET A 285 15.29 17.79 -9.99
CA MET A 285 15.99 16.77 -9.21
C MET A 285 16.78 15.84 -10.13
N GLU A 286 18.06 15.68 -9.86
CA GLU A 286 18.92 14.77 -10.62
C GLU A 286 18.48 13.32 -10.44
N THR A 287 18.53 12.54 -11.53
CA THR A 287 18.03 11.14 -11.58
C THR A 287 18.60 10.25 -10.48
N TYR A 288 19.93 10.35 -10.24
CA TYR A 288 20.58 9.54 -9.20
C TYR A 288 20.19 9.97 -7.78
N VAL A 289 19.96 11.27 -7.55
CA VAL A 289 19.49 11.80 -6.26
C VAL A 289 18.07 11.30 -5.98
N ALA A 290 17.16 11.44 -6.94
CA ALA A 290 15.79 10.96 -6.83
C ALA A 290 15.73 9.44 -6.56
N PHE A 291 16.55 8.66 -7.28
CA PHE A 291 16.64 7.22 -7.07
C PHE A 291 17.10 6.88 -5.65
N VAL A 292 18.21 7.50 -5.18
CA VAL A 292 18.78 7.23 -3.86
C VAL A 292 17.83 7.63 -2.75
N ILE A 293 17.14 8.77 -2.87
CA ILE A 293 16.11 9.20 -1.91
C ILE A 293 14.96 8.17 -1.84
N SER A 294 14.42 7.77 -2.99
CA SER A 294 13.32 6.81 -3.04
C SER A 294 13.72 5.45 -2.48
N PHE A 295 14.92 4.96 -2.83
CA PHE A 295 15.42 3.67 -2.35
C PHE A 295 15.78 3.71 -0.86
N SER A 296 16.36 4.80 -0.36
CA SER A 296 16.58 5.02 1.08
C SER A 296 15.24 5.00 1.85
N GLY A 297 14.22 5.64 1.27
CA GLY A 297 12.86 5.56 1.79
C GLY A 297 12.34 4.13 1.91
N PHE A 298 12.65 3.24 0.95
CA PHE A 298 12.31 1.82 1.03
C PHE A 298 13.01 1.11 2.19
N ILE A 299 14.29 1.39 2.39
CA ILE A 299 15.05 0.80 3.49
C ILE A 299 14.35 1.09 4.83
N VAL A 300 14.02 2.36 5.08
CA VAL A 300 13.43 2.76 6.37
C VAL A 300 11.96 2.36 6.50
N LYS A 301 11.17 2.45 5.41
CA LYS A 301 9.72 2.20 5.48
C LYS A 301 9.33 0.72 5.40
N ALA A 302 10.15 -0.12 4.75
CA ALA A 302 9.80 -1.51 4.43
C ALA A 302 10.86 -2.51 4.87
N LEU A 303 12.14 -2.32 4.53
CA LEU A 303 13.19 -3.29 4.81
C LEU A 303 13.41 -3.47 6.32
N ILE A 304 13.63 -2.38 7.06
CA ILE A 304 13.81 -2.41 8.52
C ILE A 304 12.58 -3.00 9.22
N PRO A 305 11.33 -2.53 8.94
CA PRO A 305 10.14 -3.15 9.52
C PRO A 305 9.96 -4.62 9.17
N SER A 306 10.37 -5.03 7.96
CA SER A 306 10.28 -6.43 7.54
C SER A 306 11.19 -7.34 8.36
N ILE A 307 12.39 -6.89 8.71
CA ILE A 307 13.28 -7.65 9.59
C ILE A 307 12.61 -7.85 10.95
N ILE A 308 12.03 -6.79 11.54
CA ILE A 308 11.29 -6.87 12.80
C ILE A 308 10.07 -7.80 12.66
N GLY A 309 9.34 -7.69 11.55
CA GLY A 309 8.17 -8.52 11.23
C GLY A 309 8.50 -9.99 11.07
N MET A 310 9.65 -10.30 10.47
CA MET A 310 10.17 -11.65 10.38
C MET A 310 10.36 -12.27 11.77
N PHE A 311 11.02 -11.57 12.70
CA PHE A 311 11.18 -12.05 14.08
C PHE A 311 9.83 -12.27 14.77
N PHE A 312 8.85 -11.36 14.60
CA PHE A 312 7.53 -11.56 15.17
C PHE A 312 6.79 -12.74 14.53
N SER A 313 6.98 -13.02 13.23
CA SER A 313 6.33 -14.16 12.57
C SER A 313 6.76 -15.51 13.17
N PHE A 314 8.02 -15.64 13.60
CA PHE A 314 8.50 -16.84 14.31
C PHE A 314 7.95 -16.95 15.75
N ARG A 315 7.69 -15.80 16.42
CA ARG A 315 7.22 -15.80 17.81
C ARG A 315 5.69 -15.86 17.98
N VAL A 316 4.97 -15.54 16.91
CA VAL A 316 3.50 -15.59 16.87
C VAL A 316 3.10 -16.50 15.71
N PRO A 317 3.34 -17.82 15.81
CA PRO A 317 3.05 -18.75 14.73
C PRO A 317 1.56 -18.83 14.46
N LEU A 318 1.19 -19.05 13.19
CA LEU A 318 -0.19 -19.34 12.78
C LEU A 318 -0.58 -20.80 13.07
N ASP A 319 0.41 -21.67 13.39
CA ASP A 319 0.20 -23.08 13.56
C ASP A 319 -0.59 -23.44 14.83
N LYS A 320 -1.53 -24.28 14.59
CA LYS A 320 -2.46 -25.15 15.32
C LYS A 320 -3.86 -24.65 15.44
#